data_8613f7373f18f97ce97eaafbfcaa63df
#
_entry.id   8613f7373f18f97ce97eaafbfcaa63df
#
_cell.length_a   1.000
_cell.length_b   1.000
_cell.length_c   1.000
_cell.angle_alpha   90.00
_cell.angle_beta   90.00
_cell.angle_gamma   90.00
#
_symmetry.space_group_name_H-M   'P 1'
#
loop_
_entity.id
_entity.type
_entity.pdbx_description
1 polymer ?
#
loop_
_entity_poly.entity_id
_entity_poly.type
_entity_poly.pdbx_seq_one_letter_code
_entity_poly.pdbx_strand_id
1 'polypeptide(L)'
;MFYAARMTSTSSTAGLIKSSRIYGASHEELSKALHAVSLAGQDAVMAAPDKKGLIVPTPLFSRLRQAACDLRPRLIVVDNSADVFAGNENDRAQVRQFITLLRGIAIDANAGLLLTSHPSLAGISTGSGLSGSTAWNASVRSRLYFKRAVTSKDEEPDPDLRVLELMKSNYGPVGEKITLRWKAGLFLPVAGTGSLDKMAAEQRAEHLFLTLLDRFNDQGRNCSDKPNAPTYAPTMFAKEHEAKEQAIRKADLEAAMRRLFATDKIWLEPYGAPSKATTRLKVRS
;
A
#
# COMPACT_ATOMS: atom_id res chain seq x y z
N MET A 1 -5.82 8.04 1.51
CA MET A 1 -5.99 7.15 0.34
C MET A 1 -7.41 7.31 -0.15
N PHE A 2 -7.62 7.52 -1.44
CA PHE A 2 -8.96 7.54 -2.04
C PHE A 2 -9.15 6.22 -2.78
N TYR A 3 -10.23 5.50 -2.51
CA TYR A 3 -10.52 4.19 -3.10
C TYR A 3 -11.93 4.20 -3.70
N ALA A 4 -12.03 4.04 -5.01
CA ALA A 4 -13.29 3.89 -5.70
C ALA A 4 -13.39 2.46 -6.26
N ALA A 5 -14.32 1.67 -5.75
CA ALA A 5 -14.48 0.28 -6.15
C ALA A 5 -15.93 -0.18 -6.19
N ARG A 6 -16.18 -1.25 -6.94
CA ARG A 6 -17.46 -1.92 -7.05
C ARG A 6 -17.78 -2.89 -5.88
N MET A 7 -17.06 -2.77 -4.77
CA MET A 7 -17.25 -3.63 -3.60
C MET A 7 -18.54 -3.24 -2.83
N THR A 8 -19.26 -4.22 -2.31
CA THR A 8 -20.36 -3.96 -1.37
C THR A 8 -19.80 -3.35 -0.10
N SER A 9 -20.51 -2.39 0.48
CA SER A 9 -20.05 -1.64 1.67
C SER A 9 -19.62 -2.55 2.83
N THR A 10 -20.30 -3.68 3.01
CA THR A 10 -20.04 -4.62 4.11
C THR A 10 -18.69 -5.36 3.98
N SER A 11 -18.34 -5.83 2.79
CA SER A 11 -17.05 -6.55 2.58
C SER A 11 -15.86 -5.63 2.62
N SER A 12 -15.97 -4.40 2.12
CA SER A 12 -14.93 -3.38 2.19
C SER A 12 -14.63 -2.96 3.62
N THR A 13 -15.67 -2.70 4.42
CA THR A 13 -15.52 -2.27 5.81
C THR A 13 -14.89 -3.36 6.67
N ALA A 14 -15.31 -4.62 6.50
CA ALA A 14 -14.71 -5.74 7.24
C ALA A 14 -13.23 -5.96 6.92
N GLY A 15 -12.84 -5.83 5.64
CA GLY A 15 -11.43 -5.89 5.20
C GLY A 15 -10.59 -4.76 5.80
N LEU A 16 -11.14 -3.54 5.81
CA LEU A 16 -10.47 -2.37 6.37
C LEU A 16 -10.27 -2.47 7.88
N ILE A 17 -11.27 -2.93 8.63
CA ILE A 17 -11.17 -3.17 10.08
C ILE A 17 -10.11 -4.23 10.40
N LYS A 18 -10.04 -5.32 9.60
CA LYS A 18 -9.01 -6.34 9.77
C LYS A 18 -7.62 -5.80 9.46
N SER A 19 -7.49 -5.02 8.38
CA SER A 19 -6.21 -4.36 8.02
C SER A 19 -5.74 -3.43 9.11
N SER A 20 -6.64 -2.61 9.68
CA SER A 20 -6.28 -1.69 10.76
C SER A 20 -5.69 -2.38 11.97
N ARG A 21 -6.30 -3.48 12.41
CA ARG A 21 -5.79 -4.27 13.54
C ARG A 21 -4.40 -4.83 13.29
N ILE A 22 -4.13 -5.29 12.07
CA ILE A 22 -2.81 -5.87 11.71
C ILE A 22 -1.73 -4.81 11.61
N TYR A 23 -2.08 -3.62 11.12
CA TYR A 23 -1.12 -2.50 10.97
C TYR A 23 -1.13 -1.53 12.17
N GLY A 24 -1.86 -1.85 13.24
CA GLY A 24 -1.90 -1.05 14.46
C GLY A 24 -2.60 0.30 14.32
N ALA A 25 -3.33 0.52 13.21
CA ALA A 25 -4.06 1.76 12.98
C ALA A 25 -5.42 1.74 13.70
N SER A 26 -5.77 2.82 14.37
CA SER A 26 -7.09 2.96 14.99
C SER A 26 -8.18 3.19 13.93
N HIS A 27 -9.43 2.97 14.29
CA HIS A 27 -10.56 3.28 13.41
C HIS A 27 -10.65 4.77 13.07
N GLU A 28 -10.29 5.63 14.00
CA GLU A 28 -10.25 7.07 13.81
C GLU A 28 -9.18 7.51 12.81
N GLU A 29 -7.97 6.96 12.91
CA GLU A 29 -6.89 7.21 11.93
C GLU A 29 -7.27 6.74 10.54
N LEU A 30 -7.91 5.55 10.43
CA LEU A 30 -8.40 5.06 9.13
C LEU A 30 -9.47 5.95 8.55
N SER A 31 -10.45 6.40 9.34
CA SER A 31 -11.55 7.25 8.85
C SER A 31 -11.05 8.60 8.34
N LYS A 32 -9.97 9.12 8.91
CA LYS A 32 -9.31 10.35 8.44
C LYS A 32 -8.43 10.13 7.20
N ALA A 33 -7.82 8.95 7.08
CA ALA A 33 -6.81 8.66 6.06
C ALA A 33 -7.37 7.94 4.82
N LEU A 34 -8.53 7.29 4.91
CA LEU A 34 -9.10 6.48 3.86
C LEU A 34 -10.52 6.95 3.49
N HIS A 35 -10.66 7.42 2.26
CA HIS A 35 -11.93 7.75 1.64
C HIS A 35 -12.30 6.65 0.65
N ALA A 36 -13.27 5.81 1.01
CA ALA A 36 -13.75 4.73 0.17
C ALA A 36 -15.13 5.08 -0.42
N VAL A 37 -15.27 4.96 -1.72
CA VAL A 37 -16.52 5.16 -2.44
C VAL A 37 -16.92 3.85 -3.10
N SER A 38 -18.07 3.30 -2.73
CA SER A 38 -18.64 2.13 -3.39
C SER A 38 -19.52 2.58 -4.55
N LEU A 39 -19.24 2.03 -5.73
CA LEU A 39 -20.05 2.22 -6.94
C LEU A 39 -20.88 0.95 -7.28
N ALA A 40 -21.03 0.04 -6.32
CA ALA A 40 -21.85 -1.15 -6.51
C ALA A 40 -23.31 -0.79 -6.84
N GLY A 41 -23.82 -1.35 -7.92
CA GLY A 41 -25.19 -1.05 -8.40
C GLY A 41 -25.37 0.30 -9.07
N GLN A 42 -24.28 1.03 -9.32
CA GLN A 42 -24.29 2.32 -10.03
C GLN A 42 -23.50 2.23 -11.33
N ASP A 43 -23.75 3.17 -12.24
CA ASP A 43 -22.89 3.35 -13.41
C ASP A 43 -21.52 3.90 -12.95
N ALA A 44 -20.50 3.06 -13.12
CA ALA A 44 -19.13 3.35 -12.71
C ALA A 44 -18.27 3.91 -13.86
N VAL A 45 -18.83 4.11 -15.05
CA VAL A 45 -18.08 4.58 -16.22
C VAL A 45 -17.51 5.97 -15.97
N MET A 46 -16.20 6.08 -16.02
CA MET A 46 -15.46 7.33 -15.89
C MET A 46 -15.11 7.97 -17.23
N ALA A 47 -15.00 7.16 -18.28
CA ALA A 47 -14.71 7.66 -19.63
C ALA A 47 -15.35 6.76 -20.69
N ALA A 48 -15.91 7.38 -21.73
CA ALA A 48 -16.60 6.73 -22.82
C ALA A 48 -16.23 7.39 -24.17
N PRO A 49 -16.32 6.68 -25.32
CA PRO A 49 -16.12 7.28 -26.62
C PRO A 49 -17.27 8.23 -26.99
N ASP A 50 -16.95 9.37 -27.57
CA ASP A 50 -17.90 10.25 -28.23
C ASP A 50 -18.30 9.72 -29.62
N LYS A 51 -19.11 10.48 -30.36
CA LYS A 51 -19.56 10.12 -31.72
C LYS A 51 -18.41 10.00 -32.74
N LYS A 52 -17.24 10.56 -32.42
CA LYS A 52 -16.01 10.49 -33.27
C LYS A 52 -15.03 9.41 -32.77
N GLY A 53 -15.38 8.67 -31.71
CA GLY A 53 -14.54 7.65 -31.11
C GLY A 53 -13.45 8.18 -30.16
N LEU A 54 -13.47 9.48 -29.84
CA LEU A 54 -12.56 10.05 -28.86
C LEU A 54 -13.06 9.77 -27.46
N ILE A 55 -12.16 9.41 -26.56
CA ILE A 55 -12.50 9.13 -25.16
C ILE A 55 -12.69 10.47 -24.41
N VAL A 56 -13.89 10.66 -23.92
CA VAL A 56 -14.29 11.84 -23.15
C VAL A 56 -14.63 11.46 -21.71
N PRO A 57 -14.31 12.34 -20.75
CA PRO A 57 -14.62 12.09 -19.34
C PRO A 57 -16.13 12.23 -19.07
N THR A 58 -16.64 11.42 -18.15
CA THR A 58 -18.01 11.50 -17.64
C THR A 58 -18.10 12.44 -16.43
N PRO A 59 -19.33 12.76 -15.97
CA PRO A 59 -19.50 13.50 -14.70
C PRO A 59 -18.87 12.80 -13.48
N LEU A 60 -18.83 11.46 -13.47
CA LEU A 60 -18.18 10.69 -12.41
C LEU A 60 -16.67 10.95 -12.38
N PHE A 61 -16.02 10.99 -13.56
CA PHE A 61 -14.61 11.37 -13.67
C PHE A 61 -14.33 12.75 -13.09
N SER A 62 -15.20 13.74 -13.43
CA SER A 62 -15.04 15.10 -12.93
C SER A 62 -15.18 15.18 -11.41
N ARG A 63 -16.11 14.42 -10.82
CA ARG A 63 -16.26 14.29 -9.36
C ARG A 63 -15.03 13.66 -8.70
N LEU A 64 -14.46 12.60 -9.29
CA LEU A 64 -13.23 11.99 -8.79
C LEU A 64 -12.07 13.00 -8.82
N ARG A 65 -11.90 13.73 -9.93
CA ARG A 65 -10.84 14.73 -10.08
C ARG A 65 -10.98 15.83 -9.03
N GLN A 66 -12.20 16.36 -8.82
CA GLN A 66 -12.45 17.37 -7.80
C GLN A 66 -12.12 16.85 -6.41
N ALA A 67 -12.65 15.67 -6.04
CA ALA A 67 -12.37 15.07 -4.74
C ALA A 67 -10.87 14.81 -4.51
N ALA A 68 -10.15 14.38 -5.54
CA ALA A 68 -8.70 14.18 -5.47
C ALA A 68 -7.94 15.50 -5.24
N CYS A 69 -8.37 16.60 -5.88
CA CYS A 69 -7.78 17.92 -5.69
C CYS A 69 -8.06 18.47 -4.27
N ASP A 70 -9.26 18.24 -3.76
CA ASP A 70 -9.68 18.73 -2.43
C ASP A 70 -9.01 17.96 -1.30
N LEU A 71 -8.98 16.62 -1.40
CA LEU A 71 -8.44 15.71 -0.38
C LEU A 71 -6.92 15.58 -0.44
N ARG A 72 -6.32 15.87 -1.59
CA ARG A 72 -4.87 15.68 -1.86
C ARG A 72 -4.33 14.34 -1.32
N PRO A 73 -4.91 13.21 -1.71
CA PRO A 73 -4.50 11.91 -1.20
C PRO A 73 -3.09 11.56 -1.72
N ARG A 74 -2.34 10.76 -0.97
CA ARG A 74 -1.06 10.22 -1.48
C ARG A 74 -1.24 9.14 -2.54
N LEU A 75 -2.37 8.42 -2.49
CA LEU A 75 -2.68 7.33 -3.42
C LEU A 75 -4.17 7.36 -3.76
N ILE A 76 -4.46 7.27 -5.05
CA ILE A 76 -5.79 7.06 -5.61
C ILE A 76 -5.84 5.64 -6.15
N VAL A 77 -6.86 4.86 -5.76
CA VAL A 77 -7.08 3.50 -6.30
C VAL A 77 -8.38 3.50 -7.07
N VAL A 78 -8.35 3.03 -8.30
CA VAL A 78 -9.50 2.82 -9.17
C VAL A 78 -9.61 1.32 -9.45
N ASP A 79 -10.71 0.72 -9.02
CA ASP A 79 -10.95 -0.73 -9.14
C ASP A 79 -12.32 -0.96 -9.80
N ASN A 80 -12.38 -1.48 -11.03
CA ASN A 80 -11.30 -1.89 -11.93
C ASN A 80 -11.48 -1.22 -13.32
N SER A 81 -10.51 -1.44 -14.22
CA SER A 81 -10.52 -0.85 -15.57
C SER A 81 -11.75 -1.23 -16.41
N ALA A 82 -12.24 -2.46 -16.28
CA ALA A 82 -13.40 -2.95 -17.04
C ALA A 82 -14.71 -2.24 -16.66
N ASP A 83 -14.85 -1.79 -15.41
CA ASP A 83 -16.05 -1.10 -14.94
C ASP A 83 -16.01 0.41 -15.22
N VAL A 84 -14.81 1.01 -15.29
CA VAL A 84 -14.68 2.48 -15.39
C VAL A 84 -14.39 2.97 -16.80
N PHE A 85 -14.06 2.09 -17.74
CA PHE A 85 -13.72 2.41 -19.11
C PHE A 85 -14.71 1.78 -20.10
N ALA A 86 -15.54 2.58 -20.77
CA ALA A 86 -16.51 2.11 -21.74
C ALA A 86 -16.00 2.12 -23.18
N GLY A 87 -14.70 2.40 -23.41
CA GLY A 87 -14.07 2.31 -24.73
C GLY A 87 -13.68 0.88 -25.09
N ASN A 88 -13.14 0.73 -26.29
CA ASN A 88 -12.59 -0.55 -26.75
C ASN A 88 -11.21 -0.79 -26.12
N GLU A 89 -11.11 -1.79 -25.23
CA GLU A 89 -9.87 -2.16 -24.54
C GLU A 89 -8.75 -2.65 -25.48
N ASN A 90 -9.10 -3.05 -26.71
CA ASN A 90 -8.14 -3.46 -27.74
C ASN A 90 -7.70 -2.29 -28.63
N ASP A 91 -8.38 -1.15 -28.57
CA ASP A 91 -7.99 0.06 -29.31
C ASP A 91 -6.87 0.81 -28.57
N ARG A 92 -5.70 0.83 -29.21
CA ARG A 92 -4.50 1.45 -28.61
C ARG A 92 -4.65 2.96 -28.37
N ALA A 93 -5.39 3.65 -29.25
CA ALA A 93 -5.59 5.09 -29.13
C ALA A 93 -6.53 5.41 -27.97
N GLN A 94 -7.65 4.69 -27.87
CA GLN A 94 -8.62 4.87 -26.79
C GLN A 94 -8.03 4.55 -25.42
N VAL A 95 -7.29 3.44 -25.29
CA VAL A 95 -6.58 3.09 -24.06
C VAL A 95 -5.59 4.18 -23.64
N ARG A 96 -4.80 4.72 -24.59
CA ARG A 96 -3.87 5.81 -24.29
C ARG A 96 -4.59 7.07 -23.81
N GLN A 97 -5.70 7.43 -24.45
CA GLN A 97 -6.49 8.59 -24.04
C GLN A 97 -7.02 8.43 -22.62
N PHE A 98 -7.57 7.26 -22.30
CA PHE A 98 -8.07 6.97 -20.94
C PHE A 98 -6.96 7.06 -19.88
N ILE A 99 -5.82 6.40 -20.10
CA ILE A 99 -4.68 6.48 -19.17
C ILE A 99 -4.15 7.92 -19.05
N THR A 100 -4.22 8.72 -20.12
CA THR A 100 -3.84 10.13 -20.08
C THR A 100 -4.79 10.95 -19.19
N LEU A 101 -6.09 10.68 -19.25
CA LEU A 101 -7.08 11.31 -18.36
C LEU A 101 -6.78 10.97 -16.89
N LEU A 102 -6.57 9.70 -16.57
CA LEU A 102 -6.23 9.27 -15.19
C LEU A 102 -4.91 9.88 -14.70
N ARG A 103 -3.91 9.96 -15.58
CA ARG A 103 -2.63 10.63 -15.27
C ARG A 103 -2.83 12.11 -14.94
N GLY A 104 -3.75 12.79 -15.64
CA GLY A 104 -4.13 14.18 -15.33
C GLY A 104 -4.57 14.32 -13.87
N ILE A 105 -5.46 13.45 -13.39
CA ILE A 105 -5.88 13.44 -11.96
C ILE A 105 -4.68 13.27 -11.03
N ALA A 106 -3.80 12.32 -11.32
CA ALA A 106 -2.63 12.05 -10.49
C ALA A 106 -1.69 13.25 -10.39
N ILE A 107 -1.49 13.99 -11.51
CA ILE A 107 -0.66 15.19 -11.56
C ILE A 107 -1.33 16.33 -10.77
N ASP A 108 -2.61 16.60 -11.02
CA ASP A 108 -3.34 17.70 -10.37
C ASP A 108 -3.42 17.52 -8.85
N ALA A 109 -3.60 16.29 -8.38
CA ALA A 109 -3.65 15.96 -6.96
C ALA A 109 -2.27 15.74 -6.32
N ASN A 110 -1.18 15.71 -7.10
CA ASN A 110 0.16 15.29 -6.67
C ASN A 110 0.14 13.92 -5.98
N ALA A 111 -0.52 12.94 -6.57
CA ALA A 111 -0.80 11.63 -6.02
C ALA A 111 -0.27 10.48 -6.89
N GLY A 112 0.00 9.33 -6.28
CA GLY A 112 0.08 8.07 -7.02
C GLY A 112 -1.32 7.63 -7.47
N LEU A 113 -1.44 7.02 -8.66
CA LEU A 113 -2.69 6.41 -9.10
C LEU A 113 -2.46 4.94 -9.44
N LEU A 114 -3.26 4.08 -8.82
CA LEU A 114 -3.31 2.65 -9.07
C LEU A 114 -4.63 2.30 -9.77
N LEU A 115 -4.55 1.76 -10.98
CA LEU A 115 -5.67 1.17 -11.69
C LEU A 115 -5.55 -0.34 -11.65
N THR A 116 -6.56 -1.04 -11.13
CA THR A 116 -6.60 -2.49 -11.18
C THR A 116 -7.21 -2.97 -12.50
N SER A 117 -6.80 -4.15 -12.96
CA SER A 117 -7.31 -4.77 -14.17
C SER A 117 -7.23 -6.29 -14.06
N HIS A 118 -8.18 -6.98 -14.69
CA HIS A 118 -8.13 -8.43 -14.81
C HIS A 118 -7.30 -8.85 -16.02
N PRO A 119 -6.39 -9.83 -15.88
CA PRO A 119 -5.65 -10.35 -17.02
C PRO A 119 -6.59 -11.15 -17.93
N SER A 120 -6.30 -11.18 -19.23
CA SER A 120 -6.96 -12.09 -20.17
C SER A 120 -6.56 -13.55 -19.93
N LEU A 121 -7.33 -14.50 -20.43
CA LEU A 121 -6.98 -15.92 -20.35
C LEU A 121 -5.58 -16.20 -20.98
N ALA A 122 -5.26 -15.55 -22.09
CA ALA A 122 -3.93 -15.62 -22.70
C ALA A 122 -2.85 -15.02 -21.79
N GLY A 123 -3.15 -13.90 -21.11
CA GLY A 123 -2.25 -13.28 -20.14
C GLY A 123 -1.99 -14.15 -18.92
N ILE A 124 -2.98 -14.94 -18.50
CA ILE A 124 -2.84 -15.90 -17.41
C ILE A 124 -1.97 -17.09 -17.87
N SER A 125 -2.30 -17.69 -19.01
CA SER A 125 -1.61 -18.90 -19.51
C SER A 125 -0.15 -18.65 -19.85
N THR A 126 0.18 -17.46 -20.36
CA THR A 126 1.58 -17.05 -20.64
C THR A 126 2.32 -16.54 -19.41
N GLY A 127 1.64 -16.34 -18.28
CA GLY A 127 2.22 -15.73 -17.09
C GLY A 127 2.54 -14.23 -17.23
N SER A 128 2.15 -13.61 -18.38
CA SER A 128 2.40 -12.18 -18.62
C SER A 128 1.50 -11.25 -17.84
N GLY A 129 0.32 -11.71 -17.42
CA GLY A 129 -0.69 -10.90 -16.74
C GLY A 129 -1.25 -9.75 -17.58
N LEU A 130 -1.13 -9.82 -18.91
CA LEU A 130 -1.63 -8.80 -19.82
C LEU A 130 -3.11 -9.04 -20.15
N SER A 131 -3.83 -7.95 -20.46
CA SER A 131 -5.18 -7.96 -20.98
C SER A 131 -5.31 -6.94 -22.12
N GLY A 132 -6.15 -7.26 -23.11
CA GLY A 132 -6.47 -6.33 -24.19
C GLY A 132 -5.25 -5.83 -24.95
N SER A 133 -5.26 -4.55 -25.27
CA SER A 133 -4.21 -3.88 -26.03
C SER A 133 -2.88 -3.79 -25.27
N THR A 134 -1.77 -3.94 -25.97
CA THR A 134 -0.42 -3.63 -25.44
C THR A 134 -0.29 -2.19 -24.92
N ALA A 135 -1.21 -1.30 -25.31
CA ALA A 135 -1.24 0.08 -24.84
C ALA A 135 -1.46 0.20 -23.33
N TRP A 136 -2.17 -0.73 -22.69
CA TRP A 136 -2.30 -0.76 -21.22
C TRP A 136 -0.93 -0.81 -20.56
N ASN A 137 -0.11 -1.78 -20.96
CA ASN A 137 1.26 -1.90 -20.44
C ASN A 137 2.16 -0.74 -20.87
N ALA A 138 2.04 -0.27 -22.12
CA ALA A 138 2.90 0.79 -22.65
C ALA A 138 2.63 2.15 -21.96
N SER A 139 1.39 2.44 -21.59
CA SER A 139 0.98 3.77 -21.10
C SER A 139 1.21 3.99 -19.61
N VAL A 140 1.37 2.92 -18.80
CA VAL A 140 1.65 3.03 -17.37
C VAL A 140 3.15 3.13 -17.09
N ARG A 141 3.52 3.70 -15.94
CA ARG A 141 4.92 3.82 -15.51
C ARG A 141 5.44 2.57 -14.82
N SER A 142 4.56 1.90 -14.07
CA SER A 142 4.84 0.65 -13.39
C SER A 142 3.67 -0.30 -13.58
N ARG A 143 3.94 -1.60 -13.61
CA ARG A 143 2.92 -2.64 -13.65
C ARG A 143 3.26 -3.74 -12.67
N LEU A 144 2.31 -4.04 -11.82
CA LEU A 144 2.36 -5.12 -10.86
C LEU A 144 1.45 -6.26 -11.35
N TYR A 145 1.87 -7.49 -11.14
CA TYR A 145 1.04 -8.68 -11.41
C TYR A 145 0.86 -9.49 -10.14
N PHE A 146 -0.38 -9.59 -9.70
CA PHE A 146 -0.78 -10.38 -8.55
C PHE A 146 -1.27 -11.75 -9.03
N LYS A 147 -0.54 -12.81 -8.70
CA LYS A 147 -0.81 -14.16 -9.19
C LYS A 147 -0.65 -15.21 -8.10
N ARG A 148 -1.17 -16.43 -8.35
CA ARG A 148 -0.88 -17.58 -7.49
C ARG A 148 0.62 -17.85 -7.49
N ALA A 149 1.16 -18.22 -6.33
CA ALA A 149 2.52 -18.73 -6.27
C ALA A 149 2.56 -20.07 -7.02
N VAL A 150 3.53 -20.20 -7.94
CA VAL A 150 3.80 -21.48 -8.61
C VAL A 150 5.00 -22.07 -7.89
N THR A 151 4.79 -23.19 -7.22
CA THR A 151 5.83 -24.07 -6.70
C THR A 151 6.36 -24.98 -7.83
N SER A 152 7.36 -25.78 -7.59
CA SER A 152 7.91 -26.73 -8.57
C SER A 152 6.80 -27.58 -9.21
N LYS A 153 7.05 -28.18 -10.38
CA LYS A 153 6.06 -28.96 -11.14
C LYS A 153 5.49 -30.16 -10.35
N ASP A 154 6.19 -30.58 -9.31
CA ASP A 154 5.88 -31.80 -8.52
C ASP A 154 5.23 -31.49 -7.15
N GLU A 155 5.02 -30.22 -6.80
CA GLU A 155 4.35 -29.83 -5.57
C GLU A 155 2.97 -29.24 -5.84
N GLU A 156 1.98 -29.64 -5.03
CA GLU A 156 0.65 -29.05 -5.06
C GLU A 156 0.75 -27.56 -4.64
N PRO A 157 0.27 -26.62 -5.47
CA PRO A 157 0.37 -25.20 -5.17
C PRO A 157 -0.36 -24.85 -3.88
N ASP A 158 0.32 -24.22 -2.93
CA ASP A 158 -0.32 -23.72 -1.71
C ASP A 158 -1.42 -22.71 -2.10
N PRO A 159 -2.70 -23.02 -1.82
CA PRO A 159 -3.84 -22.19 -2.25
C PRO A 159 -3.83 -20.80 -1.59
N ASP A 160 -3.15 -20.64 -0.46
CA ASP A 160 -3.09 -19.39 0.29
C ASP A 160 -1.95 -18.47 -0.16
N LEU A 161 -0.98 -18.99 -0.92
CA LEU A 161 0.15 -18.19 -1.38
C LEU A 161 -0.17 -17.41 -2.66
N ARG A 162 0.27 -16.16 -2.65
CA ARG A 162 0.25 -15.24 -3.81
C ARG A 162 1.60 -14.56 -3.97
N VAL A 163 1.88 -14.13 -5.18
CA VAL A 163 3.06 -13.33 -5.50
C VAL A 163 2.59 -12.05 -6.18
N LEU A 164 3.01 -10.91 -5.65
CA LEU A 164 2.94 -9.63 -6.32
C LEU A 164 4.29 -9.36 -6.98
N GLU A 165 4.32 -9.32 -8.30
CA GLU A 165 5.55 -9.19 -9.08
C GLU A 165 5.57 -7.89 -9.86
N LEU A 166 6.70 -7.17 -9.82
CA LEU A 166 6.92 -5.95 -10.60
C LEU A 166 7.32 -6.33 -12.04
N MET A 167 6.35 -6.28 -12.95
CA MET A 167 6.49 -6.70 -14.35
C MET A 167 6.99 -5.58 -15.27
N LYS A 168 6.84 -4.33 -14.86
CA LYS A 168 7.34 -3.14 -15.55
C LYS A 168 7.69 -2.06 -14.54
N SER A 169 8.80 -1.39 -14.77
CA SER A 169 9.20 -0.16 -14.09
C SER A 169 9.94 0.75 -15.05
N ASN A 170 9.58 2.04 -15.07
CA ASN A 170 10.33 3.04 -15.82
C ASN A 170 11.46 3.67 -14.97
N TYR A 171 11.51 3.37 -13.65
CA TYR A 171 12.38 4.06 -12.70
C TYR A 171 13.30 3.12 -11.91
N GLY A 172 13.24 1.83 -12.18
CA GLY A 172 14.05 0.85 -11.45
C GLY A 172 14.01 -0.54 -12.10
N PRO A 173 14.69 -1.51 -11.49
CA PRO A 173 14.71 -2.88 -11.97
C PRO A 173 13.32 -3.51 -11.95
N VAL A 174 13.10 -4.51 -12.79
CA VAL A 174 11.88 -5.33 -12.84
C VAL A 174 12.15 -6.72 -12.28
N GLY A 175 11.08 -7.49 -12.04
CA GLY A 175 11.18 -8.87 -11.54
C GLY A 175 11.21 -8.98 -10.02
N GLU A 176 11.17 -7.87 -9.30
CA GLU A 176 11.02 -7.89 -7.85
C GLU A 176 9.67 -8.46 -7.44
N LYS A 177 9.66 -9.23 -6.34
CA LYS A 177 8.49 -9.99 -5.89
C LYS A 177 8.25 -9.78 -4.40
N ILE A 178 6.96 -9.71 -4.04
CA ILE A 178 6.50 -9.85 -2.66
C ILE A 178 5.65 -11.12 -2.59
N THR A 179 6.05 -12.05 -1.74
CA THR A 179 5.22 -13.22 -1.44
C THR A 179 4.23 -12.87 -0.34
N LEU A 180 2.98 -13.22 -0.59
CA LEU A 180 1.86 -12.90 0.29
C LEU A 180 1.11 -14.18 0.66
N ARG A 181 0.69 -14.31 1.92
CA ARG A 181 -0.14 -15.40 2.39
C ARG A 181 -1.51 -14.90 2.80
N TRP A 182 -2.54 -15.61 2.35
CA TRP A 182 -3.89 -15.39 2.82
C TRP A 182 -4.04 -15.82 4.28
N LYS A 183 -4.47 -14.91 5.14
CA LYS A 183 -4.74 -15.20 6.55
C LYS A 183 -5.89 -14.33 7.05
N ALA A 184 -6.93 -14.97 7.54
CA ALA A 184 -8.08 -14.30 8.17
C ALA A 184 -8.73 -13.18 7.31
N GLY A 185 -8.74 -13.35 5.98
CA GLY A 185 -9.36 -12.39 5.06
C GLY A 185 -8.43 -11.32 4.51
N LEU A 186 -7.11 -11.44 4.71
CA LEU A 186 -6.09 -10.51 4.22
C LEU A 186 -4.91 -11.26 3.61
N PHE A 187 -4.26 -10.64 2.64
CA PHE A 187 -2.97 -11.07 2.13
C PHE A 187 -1.86 -10.36 2.90
N LEU A 188 -1.11 -11.11 3.70
CA LEU A 188 -0.01 -10.60 4.51
C LEU A 188 1.33 -10.97 3.88
N PRO A 189 2.30 -10.06 3.81
CA PRO A 189 3.64 -10.40 3.35
C PRO A 189 4.25 -11.51 4.18
N VAL A 190 4.82 -12.51 3.48
CA VAL A 190 5.65 -13.54 4.09
C VAL A 190 7.09 -13.02 4.12
N ALA A 191 7.77 -13.15 5.23
CA ALA A 191 9.17 -12.74 5.32
C ALA A 191 10.00 -13.51 4.28
N GLY A 192 10.58 -12.78 3.34
CA GLY A 192 11.31 -13.32 2.21
C GLY A 192 12.62 -12.60 1.93
N THR A 193 13.31 -13.01 0.88
CA THR A 193 14.62 -12.48 0.47
C THR A 193 14.55 -11.41 -0.61
N GLY A 194 13.36 -11.09 -1.12
CA GLY A 194 13.16 -10.06 -2.14
C GLY A 194 13.36 -8.64 -1.59
N SER A 195 13.80 -7.70 -2.43
CA SER A 195 14.00 -6.30 -2.01
C SER A 195 12.69 -5.64 -1.59
N LEU A 196 11.59 -5.92 -2.28
CA LEU A 196 10.24 -5.43 -1.92
C LEU A 196 9.72 -6.07 -0.63
N ASP A 197 9.95 -7.37 -0.42
CA ASP A 197 9.62 -8.05 0.84
C ASP A 197 10.40 -7.44 2.00
N LYS A 198 11.68 -7.16 1.79
CA LYS A 198 12.54 -6.49 2.76
C LYS A 198 12.04 -5.07 3.07
N MET A 199 11.74 -4.28 2.05
CA MET A 199 11.19 -2.93 2.23
C MET A 199 9.87 -2.94 2.99
N ALA A 200 8.95 -3.85 2.64
CA ALA A 200 7.68 -4.00 3.34
C ALA A 200 7.86 -4.42 4.81
N ALA A 201 8.80 -5.31 5.10
CA ALA A 201 9.14 -5.69 6.46
C ALA A 201 9.78 -4.54 7.24
N GLU A 202 10.68 -3.79 6.60
CA GLU A 202 11.30 -2.60 7.18
C GLU A 202 10.29 -1.52 7.52
N GLN A 203 9.36 -1.21 6.62
CA GLN A 203 8.28 -0.25 6.87
C GLN A 203 7.36 -0.67 8.01
N ARG A 204 7.00 -1.96 8.10
CA ARG A 204 6.21 -2.48 9.23
C ARG A 204 6.94 -2.32 10.55
N ALA A 205 8.24 -2.63 10.58
CA ALA A 205 9.04 -2.48 11.80
C ALA A 205 9.19 -1.01 12.21
N GLU A 206 9.32 -0.08 11.25
CA GLU A 206 9.36 1.37 11.53
C GLU A 206 8.02 1.88 12.05
N HIS A 207 6.92 1.47 11.42
CA HIS A 207 5.58 1.87 11.86
C HIS A 207 5.28 1.38 13.28
N LEU A 208 5.55 0.09 13.54
CA LEU A 208 5.39 -0.46 14.89
C LEU A 208 6.26 0.26 15.91
N PHE A 209 7.52 0.57 15.56
CA PHE A 209 8.43 1.28 16.46
C PHE A 209 7.88 2.65 16.86
N LEU A 210 7.39 3.43 15.87
CA LEU A 210 6.79 4.76 16.12
C LEU A 210 5.53 4.66 16.98
N THR A 211 4.63 3.73 16.66
CA THR A 211 3.39 3.49 17.42
C THR A 211 3.68 3.13 18.89
N LEU A 212 4.63 2.23 19.11
CA LEU A 212 5.02 1.83 20.46
C LEU A 212 5.73 2.95 21.20
N LEU A 213 6.60 3.70 20.52
CA LEU A 213 7.32 4.83 21.14
C LEU A 213 6.34 5.92 21.57
N ASP A 214 5.38 6.25 20.74
CA ASP A 214 4.35 7.26 21.05
C ASP A 214 3.52 6.82 22.24
N ARG A 215 2.99 5.59 22.23
CA ARG A 215 2.25 5.00 23.37
C ARG A 215 3.06 5.01 24.67
N PHE A 216 4.34 4.65 24.63
CA PHE A 216 5.20 4.66 25.81
C PHE A 216 5.45 6.09 26.31
N ASN A 217 5.62 7.03 25.40
CA ASN A 217 5.76 8.44 25.75
C ASN A 217 4.50 8.99 26.45
N ASP A 218 3.30 8.64 25.94
CA ASP A 218 2.02 9.04 26.52
C ASP A 218 1.81 8.43 27.91
N GLN A 219 2.30 7.20 28.11
CA GLN A 219 2.30 6.53 29.41
C GLN A 219 3.39 7.05 30.38
N GLY A 220 4.20 8.03 29.98
CA GLY A 220 5.32 8.53 30.80
C GLY A 220 6.48 7.53 30.92
N ARG A 221 6.52 6.48 30.12
CA ARG A 221 7.57 5.44 30.12
C ARG A 221 8.72 5.88 29.21
N ASN A 222 9.84 6.26 29.81
CA ASN A 222 11.00 6.73 29.06
C ASN A 222 11.75 5.57 28.38
N CYS A 223 11.97 5.69 27.07
CA CYS A 223 12.74 4.74 26.27
C CYS A 223 14.12 5.29 25.96
N SER A 224 15.13 4.43 26.00
CA SER A 224 16.53 4.75 25.69
C SER A 224 16.94 4.17 24.33
N ASP A 225 17.83 4.86 23.65
CA ASP A 225 18.54 4.40 22.46
C ASP A 225 19.78 3.53 22.77
N LYS A 226 20.21 3.48 24.05
CA LYS A 226 21.44 2.81 24.47
C LYS A 226 21.21 1.30 24.68
N PRO A 227 21.95 0.42 23.96
CA PRO A 227 21.72 -1.04 24.03
C PRO A 227 21.83 -1.65 25.43
N ASN A 228 22.65 -1.07 26.31
CA ASN A 228 22.89 -1.55 27.66
C ASN A 228 21.91 -0.96 28.69
N ALA A 229 21.00 -0.07 28.29
CA ALA A 229 20.03 0.49 29.19
C ALA A 229 18.89 -0.51 29.46
N PRO A 230 18.38 -0.64 30.72
CA PRO A 230 17.20 -1.44 31.02
C PRO A 230 15.97 -1.01 30.21
N THR A 231 15.92 0.28 29.83
CA THR A 231 14.84 0.91 29.06
C THR A 231 15.16 0.97 27.56
N TYR A 232 16.05 0.12 27.05
CA TYR A 232 16.40 0.08 25.62
C TYR A 232 15.15 -0.21 24.78
N ALA A 233 14.76 0.74 23.91
CA ALA A 233 13.50 0.70 23.19
C ALA A 233 13.29 -0.60 22.39
N PRO A 234 14.25 -1.09 21.56
CA PRO A 234 14.07 -2.34 20.82
C PRO A 234 13.83 -3.55 21.71
N THR A 235 14.45 -3.60 22.90
CA THR A 235 14.26 -4.71 23.86
C THR A 235 12.89 -4.63 24.53
N MET A 236 12.42 -3.43 24.86
CA MET A 236 11.09 -3.26 25.45
C MET A 236 10.00 -3.57 24.42
N PHE A 237 10.11 -3.04 23.23
CA PHE A 237 9.10 -3.17 22.17
C PHE A 237 8.99 -4.62 21.65
N ALA A 238 10.08 -5.37 21.57
CA ALA A 238 10.05 -6.78 21.19
C ALA A 238 9.26 -7.68 22.16
N LYS A 239 8.98 -7.20 23.38
CA LYS A 239 8.18 -7.92 24.39
C LYS A 239 6.68 -7.64 24.25
N GLU A 240 6.30 -6.57 23.57
CA GLU A 240 4.91 -6.18 23.37
C GLU A 240 4.17 -7.19 22.49
N HIS A 241 2.87 -7.29 22.71
CA HIS A 241 2.02 -8.27 22.02
C HIS A 241 2.05 -8.07 20.50
N GLU A 242 1.98 -6.83 20.05
CA GLU A 242 1.97 -6.45 18.63
C GLU A 242 3.25 -6.86 17.89
N ALA A 243 4.40 -6.77 18.56
CA ALA A 243 5.67 -7.22 17.98
C ALA A 243 5.68 -8.74 17.78
N LYS A 244 5.14 -9.49 18.75
CA LYS A 244 5.03 -10.95 18.68
C LYS A 244 4.02 -11.39 17.61
N GLU A 245 2.87 -10.74 17.56
CA GLU A 245 1.81 -11.01 16.58
C GLU A 245 2.30 -10.80 15.14
N GLN A 246 3.09 -9.74 14.91
CA GLN A 246 3.66 -9.42 13.61
C GLN A 246 5.00 -10.14 13.32
N ALA A 247 5.48 -10.99 14.24
CA ALA A 247 6.78 -11.68 14.16
C ALA A 247 7.97 -10.71 13.95
N ILE A 248 7.89 -9.49 14.50
CA ILE A 248 8.95 -8.47 14.43
C ILE A 248 9.90 -8.70 15.60
N ARG A 249 11.16 -8.99 15.30
CA ARG A 249 12.20 -9.30 16.29
C ARG A 249 12.93 -8.05 16.75
N LYS A 250 13.64 -8.18 17.87
CA LYS A 250 14.49 -7.10 18.40
C LYS A 250 15.45 -6.53 17.34
N ALA A 251 16.08 -7.38 16.53
CA ALA A 251 16.99 -6.94 15.48
C ALA A 251 16.31 -6.06 14.40
N ASP A 252 15.06 -6.37 14.07
CA ASP A 252 14.26 -5.62 13.11
C ASP A 252 13.91 -4.23 13.68
N LEU A 253 13.61 -4.15 14.98
CA LEU A 253 13.37 -2.89 15.72
C LEU A 253 14.63 -2.05 15.90
N GLU A 254 15.80 -2.69 16.09
CA GLU A 254 17.10 -1.98 16.12
C GLU A 254 17.42 -1.36 14.77
N ALA A 255 17.15 -2.08 13.68
CA ALA A 255 17.32 -1.57 12.33
C ALA A 255 16.33 -0.43 12.04
N ALA A 256 15.06 -0.57 12.46
CA ALA A 256 14.04 0.47 12.36
C ALA A 256 14.46 1.73 13.12
N MET A 257 14.91 1.62 14.36
CA MET A 257 15.38 2.76 15.16
C MET A 257 16.49 3.54 14.44
N ARG A 258 17.49 2.84 13.87
CA ARG A 258 18.56 3.50 13.12
C ARG A 258 18.05 4.28 11.90
N ARG A 259 17.11 3.70 11.13
CA ARG A 259 16.51 4.37 9.96
C ARG A 259 15.66 5.57 10.37
N LEU A 260 14.91 5.45 11.47
CA LEU A 260 14.09 6.54 12.00
C LEU A 260 14.93 7.73 12.48
N PHE A 261 16.10 7.47 13.07
CA PHE A 261 17.09 8.53 13.34
C PHE A 261 17.64 9.16 12.07
N ALA A 262 18.04 8.33 11.08
CA ALA A 262 18.58 8.81 9.81
C ALA A 262 17.58 9.64 9.00
N THR A 263 16.29 9.43 9.21
CA THR A 263 15.19 10.17 8.56
C THR A 263 14.59 11.26 9.45
N ASP A 264 15.22 11.59 10.57
CA ASP A 264 14.76 12.61 11.52
C ASP A 264 13.33 12.42 12.07
N LYS A 265 12.80 11.20 12.04
CA LYS A 265 11.47 10.88 12.58
C LYS A 265 11.45 10.70 14.09
N ILE A 266 12.60 10.40 14.69
CA ILE A 266 12.78 10.31 16.14
C ILE A 266 14.02 11.10 16.56
N TRP A 267 14.04 11.55 17.79
CA TRP A 267 15.15 12.31 18.34
C TRP A 267 15.35 12.03 19.83
N LEU A 268 16.48 12.49 20.39
CA LEU A 268 16.81 12.36 21.81
C LEU A 268 16.44 13.65 22.54
N GLU A 269 15.48 13.57 23.43
CA GLU A 269 15.10 14.66 24.30
C GLU A 269 15.85 14.55 25.63
N PRO A 270 16.59 15.61 26.05
CA PRO A 270 17.17 15.66 27.37
C PRO A 270 16.08 15.73 28.45
N TYR A 271 16.23 14.99 29.54
CA TYR A 271 15.34 15.08 30.70
C TYR A 271 16.09 14.81 32.02
N GLY A 272 15.50 15.21 33.14
CA GLY A 272 16.05 15.06 34.47
C GLY A 272 16.69 16.36 34.99
N ALA A 273 17.21 16.32 36.23
CA ALA A 273 17.88 17.47 36.81
C ALA A 273 19.20 17.76 36.10
N PRO A 274 19.65 19.03 36.01
CA PRO A 274 20.91 19.40 35.29
C PRO A 274 22.14 18.61 35.73
N SER A 275 22.23 18.22 36.98
CA SER A 275 23.32 17.42 37.57
C SER A 275 23.26 15.92 37.21
N LYS A 276 22.13 15.44 36.66
CA LYS A 276 21.86 14.04 36.28
C LYS A 276 21.08 13.95 34.98
N ALA A 277 21.32 14.89 34.06
CA ALA A 277 20.65 14.91 32.77
C ALA A 277 20.90 13.62 32.02
N THR A 278 19.84 13.01 31.54
CA THR A 278 19.84 11.84 30.66
C THR A 278 18.98 12.12 29.45
N THR A 279 18.90 11.19 28.49
CA THR A 279 18.14 11.36 27.26
C THR A 279 17.07 10.29 27.13
N ARG A 280 15.96 10.63 26.48
CA ARG A 280 14.89 9.71 26.10
C ARG A 280 14.53 9.87 24.63
N LEU A 281 14.04 8.81 24.04
CA LEU A 281 13.51 8.81 22.66
C LEU A 281 12.15 9.53 22.61
N LYS A 282 11.99 10.36 21.57
CA LYS A 282 10.76 11.06 21.25
C LYS A 282 10.47 10.96 19.75
N VAL A 283 9.18 10.87 19.40
CA VAL A 283 8.72 11.03 18.02
C VAL A 283 8.80 12.51 17.66
N ARG A 284 9.25 12.82 16.47
CA ARG A 284 9.23 14.19 15.94
C ARG A 284 7.87 14.42 15.25
N SER A 285 7.07 15.31 15.80
CA SER A 285 5.79 15.77 15.23
C SER A 285 5.98 16.65 13.99
#